data_eb0e9432e6413cf625c5b5c1ec83fd11
#
_entry.id   eb0e9432e6413cf625c5b5c1ec83fd11
#
_cell.length_a   1.000
_cell.length_b   1.000
_cell.length_c   1.000
_cell.angle_alpha   90.00
_cell.angle_beta   90.00
_cell.angle_gamma   90.00
#
_symmetry.space_group_name_H-M   'P 1'
#
loop_
_entity.id
_entity.type
_entity.pdbx_description
1 polymer ?
#
loop_
_entity_poly.entity_id
_entity_poly.type
_entity_poly.pdbx_seq_one_letter_code
_entity_poly.pdbx_strand_id
1 'polypeptide(L)'
;MRKPDFVYVIYIQTTPEKLWNALIDPEMTKEYWWRHRNRSDWKPGSAWSHENYDDANKVDVVGTVIESDPPRRMVLTWANPNEASDASKVSRVTFDLHPLEHEVRLTVTHDETYPEMLSAISTGWPAVLSNLKTMLETGSAMPMARESRPLN
;
A
#
# COMPACT_ATOMS: atom_id res chain seq x y z
N MET A 1 0.68 20.54 -15.79
CA MET A 1 0.38 19.54 -14.75
C MET A 1 1.28 18.33 -14.93
N ARG A 2 1.93 17.92 -13.86
CA ARG A 2 2.85 16.79 -13.91
C ARG A 2 2.07 15.48 -14.03
N LYS A 3 2.55 14.58 -14.89
CA LYS A 3 2.01 13.24 -15.04
C LYS A 3 2.47 12.36 -13.88
N PRO A 4 1.61 11.51 -13.28
CA PRO A 4 2.06 10.58 -12.25
C PRO A 4 3.09 9.60 -12.81
N ASP A 5 4.02 9.18 -11.97
CA ASP A 5 5.08 8.24 -12.39
C ASP A 5 4.53 6.83 -12.61
N PHE A 6 3.55 6.42 -11.79
CA PHE A 6 2.97 5.09 -11.85
C PHE A 6 1.51 5.14 -11.42
N VAL A 7 0.63 4.52 -12.21
CA VAL A 7 -0.80 4.39 -11.88
C VAL A 7 -1.23 2.95 -12.13
N TYR A 8 -1.90 2.35 -11.16
CA TYR A 8 -2.44 1.00 -11.29
C TYR A 8 -3.90 0.99 -10.89
N VAL A 9 -4.75 0.49 -11.77
CA VAL A 9 -6.21 0.41 -11.54
C VAL A 9 -6.61 -1.05 -11.44
N ILE A 10 -7.34 -1.41 -10.38
CA ILE A 10 -7.81 -2.77 -10.18
C ILE A 10 -9.25 -2.74 -9.65
N TYR A 11 -10.07 -3.68 -10.13
CA TYR A 11 -11.45 -3.84 -9.69
C TYR A 11 -11.54 -5.04 -8.77
N ILE A 12 -12.11 -4.83 -7.58
CA ILE A 12 -12.20 -5.87 -6.55
C ILE A 12 -13.66 -6.02 -6.13
N GLN A 13 -14.14 -7.25 -6.12
CA GLN A 13 -15.51 -7.55 -5.66
C GLN A 13 -15.53 -7.52 -4.15
N THR A 14 -15.79 -6.34 -3.61
CA THR A 14 -15.81 -6.06 -2.17
C THR A 14 -16.57 -4.75 -1.92
N THR A 15 -16.58 -4.30 -0.67
CA THR A 15 -17.14 -2.99 -0.30
C THR A 15 -16.00 -2.01 0.01
N PRO A 16 -16.26 -0.70 -0.10
CA PRO A 16 -15.24 0.29 0.27
C PRO A 16 -14.73 0.13 1.70
N GLU A 17 -15.63 -0.18 2.64
CA GLU A 17 -15.29 -0.36 4.04
C GLU A 17 -14.37 -1.55 4.27
N LYS A 18 -14.64 -2.67 3.61
CA LYS A 18 -13.79 -3.86 3.70
C LYS A 18 -12.42 -3.63 3.08
N LEU A 19 -12.38 -2.95 1.93
CA LEU A 19 -11.12 -2.63 1.27
C LEU A 19 -10.29 -1.66 2.11
N TRP A 20 -10.93 -0.61 2.64
CA TRP A 20 -10.26 0.34 3.51
C TRP A 20 -9.63 -0.37 4.71
N ASN A 21 -10.41 -1.21 5.38
CA ASN A 21 -9.93 -1.97 6.53
C ASN A 21 -8.74 -2.87 6.16
N ALA A 22 -8.78 -3.51 4.99
CA ALA A 22 -7.67 -4.35 4.53
C ALA A 22 -6.39 -3.56 4.29
N LEU A 23 -6.50 -2.27 3.94
CA LEU A 23 -5.33 -1.42 3.72
C LEU A 23 -4.68 -0.97 5.04
N ILE A 24 -5.44 -0.85 6.13
CA ILE A 24 -4.94 -0.28 7.38
C ILE A 24 -4.78 -1.27 8.54
N ASP A 25 -5.46 -2.42 8.48
CA ASP A 25 -5.42 -3.39 9.58
C ASP A 25 -4.16 -4.27 9.48
N PRO A 26 -3.27 -4.24 10.50
CA PRO A 26 -2.04 -5.05 10.47
C PRO A 26 -2.30 -6.55 10.32
N GLU A 27 -3.41 -7.06 10.87
CA GLU A 27 -3.76 -8.48 10.76
C GLU A 27 -4.20 -8.85 9.34
N MET A 28 -4.66 -7.87 8.57
CA MET A 28 -5.01 -8.08 7.17
C MET A 28 -3.78 -7.92 6.27
N THR A 29 -2.99 -6.86 6.47
CA THR A 29 -1.85 -6.58 5.58
C THR A 29 -0.82 -7.69 5.60
N LYS A 30 -0.57 -8.33 6.75
CA LYS A 30 0.38 -9.46 6.82
C LYS A 30 0.00 -10.61 5.89
N GLU A 31 -1.28 -10.76 5.58
CA GLU A 31 -1.77 -11.89 4.80
C GLU A 31 -1.57 -11.72 3.29
N TYR A 32 -1.54 -10.48 2.80
CA TYR A 32 -1.40 -10.24 1.36
C TYR A 32 -0.15 -9.47 0.98
N TRP A 33 0.64 -9.00 1.95
CA TRP A 33 1.79 -8.11 1.70
C TRP A 33 3.09 -8.68 2.30
N TRP A 34 3.43 -9.91 1.92
CA TRP A 34 4.68 -10.59 2.32
C TRP A 34 5.00 -10.49 3.81
N ARG A 35 4.00 -10.81 4.66
CA ARG A 35 4.11 -10.79 6.11
C ARG A 35 4.61 -9.45 6.66
N HIS A 36 4.14 -8.38 6.03
CA HIS A 36 4.35 -7.03 6.54
C HIS A 36 3.05 -6.46 7.07
N ARG A 37 3.18 -5.53 8.01
CA ARG A 37 2.03 -4.79 8.52
C ARG A 37 2.25 -3.31 8.29
N ASN A 38 1.17 -2.61 7.99
CA ASN A 38 1.16 -1.15 7.94
C ASN A 38 0.67 -0.66 9.29
N ARG A 39 1.42 0.22 9.91
CA ARG A 39 1.16 0.66 11.27
C ARG A 39 1.09 2.18 11.36
N SER A 40 0.00 2.70 11.90
CA SER A 40 -0.24 4.15 12.06
C SER A 40 -1.52 4.37 12.85
N ASP A 41 -1.75 5.62 13.27
CA ASP A 41 -3.05 6.08 13.74
C ASP A 41 -3.98 6.41 12.58
N TRP A 42 -3.42 6.52 11.38
CA TRP A 42 -4.12 6.82 10.12
C TRP A 42 -4.87 8.16 10.12
N LYS A 43 -4.40 9.10 10.91
CA LYS A 43 -4.90 10.47 10.93
C LYS A 43 -3.95 11.39 10.17
N PRO A 44 -4.44 12.43 9.51
CA PRO A 44 -3.54 13.38 8.85
C PRO A 44 -2.47 13.90 9.81
N GLY A 45 -1.22 13.87 9.38
CA GLY A 45 -0.07 14.25 10.19
C GLY A 45 0.58 13.12 10.96
N SER A 46 -0.07 11.96 11.06
CA SER A 46 0.49 10.81 11.78
C SER A 46 1.60 10.15 10.97
N ALA A 47 2.60 9.63 11.66
CA ALA A 47 3.60 8.76 11.04
C ALA A 47 2.98 7.41 10.69
N TRP A 48 3.49 6.77 9.65
CA TRP A 48 3.14 5.40 9.33
C TRP A 48 4.40 4.63 8.98
N SER A 49 4.36 3.32 9.17
CA SER A 49 5.47 2.45 8.82
C SER A 49 4.98 1.15 8.23
N HIS A 50 5.79 0.60 7.33
CA HIS A 50 5.61 -0.72 6.74
C HIS A 50 6.72 -1.59 7.29
N GLU A 51 6.36 -2.50 8.19
CA GLU A 51 7.34 -3.26 8.96
C GLU A 51 7.07 -4.76 8.88
N ASN A 52 8.11 -5.57 9.08
CA ASN A 52 7.96 -7.01 9.12
C ASN A 52 7.05 -7.38 10.29
N TYR A 53 6.06 -8.24 10.04
CA TYR A 53 5.09 -8.61 11.06
C TYR A 53 5.74 -9.38 12.22
N ASP A 54 6.73 -10.21 11.89
CA ASP A 54 7.39 -11.07 12.88
C ASP A 54 8.56 -10.37 13.59
N ASP A 55 9.04 -9.26 13.05
CA ASP A 55 10.16 -8.49 13.63
C ASP A 55 9.96 -7.00 13.34
N ALA A 56 9.42 -6.30 14.34
CA ALA A 56 9.10 -4.87 14.21
C ALA A 56 10.34 -3.98 14.04
N ASN A 57 11.55 -4.51 14.28
CA ASN A 57 12.79 -3.76 14.05
C ASN A 57 13.16 -3.71 12.56
N LYS A 58 12.55 -4.58 11.76
CA LYS A 58 12.77 -4.58 10.29
C LYS A 58 11.70 -3.75 9.64
N VAL A 59 12.01 -2.48 9.40
CA VAL A 59 11.12 -1.51 8.77
C VAL A 59 11.60 -1.24 7.35
N ASP A 60 10.73 -1.48 6.37
CA ASP A 60 11.10 -1.33 4.97
C ASP A 60 10.66 0.02 4.38
N VAL A 61 9.58 0.60 4.90
CA VAL A 61 9.06 1.88 4.40
C VAL A 61 8.56 2.71 5.58
N VAL A 62 8.79 4.01 5.51
CA VAL A 62 8.26 4.98 6.48
C VAL A 62 7.67 6.16 5.73
N GLY A 63 6.78 6.88 6.40
CA GLY A 63 6.19 8.08 5.84
C GLY A 63 5.24 8.77 6.80
N THR A 64 4.46 9.68 6.22
CA THR A 64 3.46 10.47 6.94
C THR A 64 2.13 10.35 6.22
N VAL A 65 1.06 10.29 6.98
CA VAL A 65 -0.31 10.36 6.42
C VAL A 65 -0.58 11.82 6.09
N ILE A 66 -0.75 12.11 4.80
CA ILE A 66 -1.02 13.47 4.32
C ILE A 66 -2.53 13.74 4.34
N GLU A 67 -3.32 12.76 3.88
CA GLU A 67 -4.76 12.88 3.79
C GLU A 67 -5.38 11.54 4.14
N SER A 68 -6.49 11.56 4.89
CA SER A 68 -7.25 10.36 5.23
C SER A 68 -8.73 10.69 5.24
N ASP A 69 -9.45 10.18 4.24
CA ASP A 69 -10.90 10.36 4.09
C ASP A 69 -11.53 8.98 3.91
N PRO A 70 -11.74 8.23 5.02
CA PRO A 70 -12.31 6.87 4.93
C PRO A 70 -13.78 6.90 4.43
N PRO A 71 -14.18 5.94 3.60
CA PRO A 71 -13.36 4.90 2.97
C PRO A 71 -13.03 5.24 1.51
N ARG A 72 -12.75 6.50 1.19
CA ARG A 72 -12.64 6.99 -0.19
C ARG A 72 -11.21 7.27 -0.64
N ARG A 73 -10.38 7.87 0.22
CA ARG A 73 -9.09 8.36 -0.22
C ARG A 73 -8.08 8.43 0.90
N MET A 74 -6.85 8.00 0.60
CA MET A 74 -5.72 8.13 1.52
C MET A 74 -4.48 8.52 0.75
N VAL A 75 -3.73 9.48 1.27
CA VAL A 75 -2.46 9.91 0.70
C VAL A 75 -1.37 9.77 1.74
N LEU A 76 -0.29 9.08 1.37
CA LEU A 76 0.85 8.80 2.22
C LEU A 76 2.13 9.29 1.55
N THR A 77 3.11 9.75 2.34
CA THR A 77 4.48 9.81 1.83
C THR A 77 5.10 8.42 2.01
N TRP A 78 6.14 8.12 1.23
CA TRP A 78 6.70 6.79 1.12
C TRP A 78 8.21 6.89 0.86
N ALA A 79 9.02 6.39 1.77
CA ALA A 79 10.47 6.44 1.65
C ALA A 79 11.13 5.25 2.33
N ASN A 80 12.29 4.86 1.86
CA ASN A 80 13.13 3.92 2.61
C ASN A 80 13.56 4.60 3.91
N PRO A 81 13.63 3.88 5.04
CA PRO A 81 13.96 4.51 6.32
C PRO A 81 15.26 5.28 6.34
N ASN A 82 16.29 4.77 5.64
CA ASN A 82 17.59 5.41 5.59
C ASN A 82 17.65 6.59 4.60
N GLU A 83 16.59 6.84 3.86
CA GLU A 83 16.49 7.92 2.87
C GLU A 83 15.39 8.92 3.20
N ALA A 84 14.69 8.72 4.32
CA ALA A 84 13.52 9.53 4.66
C ALA A 84 13.83 11.00 4.92
N SER A 85 15.06 11.34 5.24
CA SER A 85 15.49 12.72 5.45
C SER A 85 15.91 13.44 4.16
N ASP A 86 16.00 12.71 3.05
CA ASP A 86 16.32 13.27 1.75
C ASP A 86 15.04 13.50 0.96
N ALA A 87 14.64 14.77 0.83
CA ALA A 87 13.38 15.12 0.17
C ALA A 87 13.27 14.58 -1.26
N SER A 88 14.39 14.42 -1.96
CA SER A 88 14.40 13.89 -3.32
C SER A 88 14.14 12.38 -3.38
N LYS A 89 14.16 11.71 -2.23
CA LYS A 89 13.90 10.27 -2.10
C LYS A 89 12.57 9.95 -1.43
N VAL A 90 11.77 10.98 -1.11
CA VAL A 90 10.45 10.80 -0.51
C VAL A 90 9.40 10.86 -1.62
N SER A 91 8.70 9.77 -1.81
CA SER A 91 7.65 9.67 -2.81
C SER A 91 6.27 9.80 -2.17
N ARG A 92 5.22 9.75 -3.00
CA ARG A 92 3.84 9.94 -2.56
C ARG A 92 2.96 8.85 -3.16
N VAL A 93 2.16 8.22 -2.31
CA VAL A 93 1.19 7.19 -2.73
C VAL A 93 -0.22 7.68 -2.42
N THR A 94 -1.10 7.54 -3.40
CA THR A 94 -2.52 7.85 -3.24
C THR A 94 -3.33 6.60 -3.51
N PHE A 95 -4.25 6.29 -2.57
CA PHE A 95 -5.25 5.24 -2.74
C PHE A 95 -6.59 5.92 -2.94
N ASP A 96 -7.21 5.72 -4.10
CA ASP A 96 -8.57 6.20 -4.39
C ASP A 96 -9.49 5.00 -4.51
N LEU A 97 -10.53 4.95 -3.67
CA LEU A 97 -11.52 3.88 -3.65
C LEU A 97 -12.84 4.43 -4.21
N HIS A 98 -13.18 4.00 -5.42
CA HIS A 98 -14.43 4.41 -6.05
C HIS A 98 -15.44 3.27 -6.00
N PRO A 99 -16.55 3.42 -5.25
CA PRO A 99 -17.54 2.35 -5.14
C PRO A 99 -18.34 2.20 -6.43
N LEU A 100 -18.57 0.94 -6.80
CA LEU A 100 -19.51 0.57 -7.85
C LEU A 100 -20.63 -0.22 -7.17
N GLU A 101 -21.56 -0.77 -7.97
CA GLU A 101 -22.73 -1.46 -7.39
C GLU A 101 -22.31 -2.68 -6.56
N HIS A 102 -21.38 -3.49 -7.08
CA HIS A 102 -20.94 -4.73 -6.41
C HIS A 102 -19.44 -4.82 -6.23
N GLU A 103 -18.68 -3.83 -6.73
CA GLU A 103 -17.23 -3.82 -6.71
C GLU A 103 -16.72 -2.47 -6.23
N VAL A 104 -15.41 -2.41 -6.04
CA VAL A 104 -14.69 -1.15 -5.82
C VAL A 104 -13.59 -1.06 -6.87
N ARG A 105 -13.49 0.10 -7.52
CA ARG A 105 -12.33 0.41 -8.36
C ARG A 105 -11.29 1.06 -7.47
N LEU A 106 -10.19 0.37 -7.25
CA LEU A 106 -9.05 0.91 -6.50
C LEU A 106 -8.04 1.45 -7.50
N THR A 107 -7.68 2.72 -7.34
CA THR A 107 -6.60 3.32 -8.11
C THR A 107 -5.47 3.63 -7.15
N VAL A 108 -4.28 3.08 -7.43
CA VAL A 108 -3.06 3.39 -6.70
C VAL A 108 -2.20 4.27 -7.60
N THR A 109 -1.91 5.48 -7.13
CA THR A 109 -1.03 6.42 -7.82
C THR A 109 0.23 6.57 -6.99
N HIS A 110 1.40 6.30 -7.58
CA HIS A 110 2.69 6.48 -6.92
C HIS A 110 3.47 7.52 -7.69
N ASP A 111 3.80 8.62 -7.04
CA ASP A 111 4.36 9.79 -7.67
C ASP A 111 5.57 10.30 -6.90
N GLU A 112 6.29 11.24 -7.49
CA GLU A 112 7.50 11.83 -6.90
C GLU A 112 8.55 10.77 -6.59
N THR A 113 8.66 9.75 -7.48
CA THR A 113 9.61 8.64 -7.34
C THR A 113 10.95 9.01 -7.96
N TYR A 114 11.91 8.12 -7.78
CA TYR A 114 13.21 8.18 -8.46
C TYR A 114 13.45 6.81 -9.12
N PRO A 115 14.42 6.70 -10.07
CA PRO A 115 14.50 5.51 -10.92
C PRO A 115 14.51 4.16 -10.20
N GLU A 116 15.27 4.04 -9.11
CA GLU A 116 15.37 2.77 -8.37
C GLU A 116 14.05 2.43 -7.69
N MET A 117 13.37 3.43 -7.11
CA MET A 117 12.08 3.22 -6.48
C MET A 117 11.01 2.90 -7.52
N LEU A 118 10.99 3.63 -8.64
CA LEU A 118 10.01 3.39 -9.70
C LEU A 118 10.14 1.95 -10.23
N SER A 119 11.36 1.48 -10.41
CA SER A 119 11.59 0.10 -10.84
C SER A 119 11.01 -0.89 -9.82
N ALA A 120 11.27 -0.68 -8.54
CA ALA A 120 10.80 -1.59 -7.48
C ALA A 120 9.29 -1.61 -7.38
N ILE A 121 8.63 -0.44 -7.35
CA ILE A 121 7.18 -0.39 -7.15
C ILE A 121 6.40 -0.81 -8.40
N SER A 122 7.01 -0.73 -9.57
CA SER A 122 6.35 -1.14 -10.81
C SER A 122 6.10 -2.64 -10.88
N THR A 123 6.91 -3.45 -10.17
CA THR A 123 6.67 -4.88 -10.02
C THR A 123 5.96 -5.18 -8.70
N GLY A 124 6.21 -4.39 -7.67
CA GLY A 124 5.63 -4.61 -6.34
C GLY A 124 4.13 -4.41 -6.27
N TRP A 125 3.63 -3.29 -6.77
CA TRP A 125 2.19 -3.00 -6.70
C TRP A 125 1.32 -4.06 -7.38
N PRO A 126 1.61 -4.50 -8.62
CA PRO A 126 0.80 -5.54 -9.25
C PRO A 126 0.71 -6.82 -8.43
N ALA A 127 1.81 -7.26 -7.82
CA ALA A 127 1.82 -8.46 -7.01
C ALA A 127 1.01 -8.29 -5.72
N VAL A 128 1.25 -7.19 -4.99
CA VAL A 128 0.54 -6.88 -3.75
C VAL A 128 -0.96 -6.76 -3.99
N LEU A 129 -1.35 -6.04 -5.02
CA LEU A 129 -2.77 -5.80 -5.31
C LEU A 129 -3.47 -7.05 -5.85
N SER A 130 -2.75 -7.92 -6.56
CA SER A 130 -3.29 -9.23 -6.96
C SER A 130 -3.61 -10.08 -5.72
N ASN A 131 -2.71 -10.07 -4.73
CA ASN A 131 -2.93 -10.79 -3.48
C ASN A 131 -4.05 -10.19 -2.65
N LEU A 132 -4.15 -8.87 -2.60
CA LEU A 132 -5.25 -8.17 -1.93
C LEU A 132 -6.60 -8.56 -2.54
N LYS A 133 -6.69 -8.51 -3.86
CA LYS A 133 -7.90 -8.90 -4.59
C LYS A 133 -8.27 -10.35 -4.30
N THR A 134 -7.31 -11.25 -4.40
CA THR A 134 -7.54 -12.68 -4.15
C THR A 134 -8.05 -12.90 -2.74
N MET A 135 -7.44 -12.26 -1.75
CA MET A 135 -7.86 -12.40 -0.36
C MET A 135 -9.29 -11.90 -0.13
N LEU A 136 -9.60 -10.72 -0.66
CA LEU A 136 -10.93 -10.13 -0.44
C LEU A 136 -12.03 -10.90 -1.17
N GLU A 137 -11.74 -11.49 -2.32
CA GLU A 137 -12.75 -12.20 -3.12
C GLU A 137 -12.89 -13.67 -2.75
N THR A 138 -11.83 -14.31 -2.21
CA THR A 138 -11.85 -15.74 -1.93
C THR A 138 -11.68 -16.11 -0.46
N GLY A 139 -11.26 -15.15 0.37
CA GLY A 139 -11.00 -15.39 1.79
C GLY A 139 -9.55 -15.62 2.16
N SER A 140 -8.67 -15.85 1.19
CA SER A 140 -7.23 -16.01 1.44
C SER A 140 -6.41 -15.55 0.26
N ALA A 141 -5.25 -14.98 0.54
CA ALA A 141 -4.30 -14.56 -0.49
C ALA A 141 -3.58 -15.78 -1.09
N MET A 142 -2.87 -15.55 -2.19
CA MET A 142 -2.03 -16.58 -2.75
C MET A 142 -0.91 -16.97 -1.76
N PRO A 143 -0.45 -18.23 -1.75
CA PRO A 143 0.55 -18.68 -0.77
C PRO A 143 1.80 -17.81 -0.71
N MET A 144 2.29 -17.32 -1.85
CA MET A 144 3.49 -16.47 -1.89
C MET A 144 3.40 -15.22 -1.02
N ALA A 145 2.18 -14.69 -0.82
CA ALA A 145 1.99 -13.44 -0.10
C ALA A 145 2.24 -13.57 1.39
N ARG A 146 2.14 -14.79 1.93
CA ARG A 146 2.31 -15.06 3.35
C ARG A 146 3.73 -15.47 3.71
N GLU A 147 4.60 -15.51 2.73
CA GLU A 147 6.01 -15.81 2.92
C GLU A 147 6.80 -14.51 2.98
N SER A 148 8.06 -14.61 3.41
CA SER A 148 8.97 -13.47 3.32
C SER A 148 9.10 -13.03 1.86
N ARG A 149 9.30 -11.74 1.64
CA ARG A 149 9.41 -11.20 0.29
C ARG A 149 10.45 -11.99 -0.51
N PRO A 150 10.07 -12.49 -1.70
CA PRO A 150 11.00 -13.27 -2.51
C PRO A 150 12.18 -12.41 -2.96
N LEU A 151 13.34 -13.04 -3.02
CA LEU A 151 14.52 -12.42 -3.60
C LEU A 151 14.35 -12.42 -5.12
N ASN A 152 14.53 -11.27 -5.72
CA ASN A 152 14.48 -11.13 -7.17
C ASN A 152 15.80 -11.55 -7.78
#